data_5fb0184cb4c5afd2473eb9c2120b136e
#
_entry.id   5fb0184cb4c5afd2473eb9c2120b136e
#
_cell.length_a   1.000
_cell.length_b   1.000
_cell.length_c   1.000
_cell.angle_alpha   90.00
_cell.angle_beta   90.00
_cell.angle_gamma   90.00
#
_symmetry.space_group_name_H-M   'P 1'
#
loop_
_entity.id
_entity.type
_entity.pdbx_description
1 polymer ?
#
loop_
_entity_poly.entity_id
_entity_poly.type
_entity_poly.pdbx_seq_one_letter_code
_entity_poly.pdbx_strand_id
1 'polypeptide(L)' 'MTQVKLFEQGFGEDFEMSINQFLQENASSIKVIDIKYTTPVTTDARKWKWTAMVIYETL' A
#
# COMPACT_ATOMS: atom_id res chain seq x y z
N MET A 1 15.71 8.03 -7.47
CA MET A 1 14.48 8.36 -8.21
C MET A 1 13.26 8.03 -7.36
N THR A 2 12.34 8.97 -7.24
CA THR A 2 11.11 8.75 -6.48
C THR A 2 10.16 7.85 -7.27
N GLN A 3 9.62 6.84 -6.60
CA GLN A 3 8.70 5.88 -7.19
C GLN A 3 7.49 5.69 -6.29
N VAL A 4 6.46 5.06 -6.83
CA VAL A 4 5.27 4.72 -6.09
C VAL A 4 4.92 3.25 -6.30
N LYS A 5 4.37 2.63 -5.26
CA LYS A 5 3.82 1.28 -5.32
C LYS A 5 2.37 1.34 -4.88
N LEU A 6 1.48 0.87 -5.72
CA LEU A 6 0.05 0.88 -5.42
C LEU A 6 -0.39 -0.47 -4.87
N PHE A 7 -1.24 -0.43 -3.86
CA PHE A 7 -1.82 -1.62 -3.26
C PHE A 7 -3.34 -1.50 -3.27
N GLU A 8 -4.01 -2.62 -3.52
CA GLU A 8 -5.46 -2.67 -3.53
C GLU A 8 -5.91 -4.04 -3.06
N GLN A 9 -6.71 -4.09 -1.99
CA GLN A 9 -7.21 -5.35 -1.42
C GLN A 9 -8.60 -5.17 -0.86
N GLY A 10 -9.39 -6.24 -0.91
CA GLY A 10 -10.75 -6.24 -0.37
C GLY A 10 -10.84 -6.49 1.12
N PHE A 11 -9.80 -7.06 1.73
CA PHE A 11 -9.78 -7.37 3.16
C PHE A 11 -8.65 -6.61 3.84
N GLY A 12 -8.97 -5.97 4.97
CA GLY A 12 -8.00 -5.15 5.68
C GLY A 12 -6.75 -5.90 6.13
N GLU A 13 -6.90 -7.15 6.57
CA GLU A 13 -5.74 -7.94 7.00
C GLU A 13 -4.81 -8.23 5.82
N ASP A 14 -5.37 -8.63 4.69
CA ASP A 14 -4.58 -8.90 3.48
C ASP A 14 -3.91 -7.64 2.98
N PHE A 15 -4.60 -6.52 3.10
CA PHE A 15 -4.08 -5.21 2.71
C PHE A 15 -2.85 -4.86 3.53
N GLU A 16 -2.97 -4.96 4.85
CA GLU A 16 -1.87 -4.67 5.77
C GLU A 16 -0.68 -5.60 5.53
N MET A 17 -0.94 -6.89 5.38
CA MET A 17 0.11 -7.88 5.16
C MET A 17 0.86 -7.61 3.86
N SER A 18 0.14 -7.25 2.79
CA SER A 18 0.77 -6.97 1.50
C SER A 18 1.71 -5.79 1.59
N ILE A 19 1.30 -4.73 2.26
CA ILE A 19 2.14 -3.54 2.43
C ILE A 19 3.35 -3.87 3.28
N ASN A 20 3.15 -4.54 4.41
CA ASN A 20 4.24 -4.88 5.32
C ASN A 20 5.24 -5.83 4.66
N GLN A 21 4.77 -6.77 3.86
CA GLN A 21 5.64 -7.67 3.13
C GLN A 21 6.51 -6.91 2.13
N PHE A 22 5.92 -5.97 1.41
CA PHE A 22 6.66 -5.14 0.47
C PHE A 22 7.75 -4.34 1.20
N LEU A 23 7.39 -3.72 2.32
CA LEU A 23 8.34 -2.93 3.09
C LEU A 23 9.48 -3.79 3.63
N GLN A 24 9.15 -4.98 4.11
CA GLN A 24 10.14 -5.89 4.67
C GLN A 24 11.09 -6.41 3.60
N GLU A 25 10.56 -6.82 2.46
CA GLU A 25 11.36 -7.37 1.37
C GLU A 25 12.29 -6.34 0.73
N ASN A 26 11.95 -5.06 0.84
CA ASN A 26 12.71 -3.99 0.20
C ASN A 26 13.41 -3.08 1.19
N ALA A 27 13.48 -3.47 2.46
CA ALA A 27 13.97 -2.60 3.54
C ALA A 27 15.38 -2.07 3.28
N SER A 28 16.25 -2.86 2.64
CA SER A 28 17.62 -2.44 2.36
C SER A 28 17.78 -1.77 1.00
N SER A 29 16.72 -1.76 0.19
CA SER A 29 16.78 -1.27 -1.19
C SER A 29 16.07 0.06 -1.39
N ILE A 30 15.20 0.45 -0.47
CA ILE A 30 14.40 1.65 -0.62
C ILE A 30 14.36 2.46 0.67
N LYS A 31 14.06 3.74 0.49
CA LYS A 31 13.74 4.64 1.59
C LYS A 31 12.29 5.09 1.41
N VAL A 32 11.43 4.75 2.36
CA VAL A 32 10.03 5.16 2.31
C VAL A 32 9.93 6.64 2.66
N ILE A 33 9.28 7.39 1.79
CA ILE A 33 9.07 8.82 1.98
C ILE A 33 7.72 9.06 2.66
N ASP A 34 6.67 8.39 2.16
CA ASP A 34 5.33 8.58 2.68
C ASP A 34 4.46 7.39 2.27
N ILE A 35 3.39 7.17 3.03
CA ILE A 35 2.38 6.18 2.71
C ILE A 35 1.03 6.87 2.81
N LYS A 36 0.28 6.85 1.72
CA LYS A 36 -1.06 7.42 1.69
C LYS A 36 -2.06 6.30 1.47
N TYR A 37 -3.16 6.34 2.20
CA TYR A 37 -4.18 5.32 2.04
C TYR A 37 -5.56 5.95 2.09
N THR A 38 -6.53 5.24 1.53
CA THR A 38 -7.93 5.62 1.61
C THR A 38 -8.74 4.45 2.11
N THR A 39 -9.73 4.74 2.96
CA THR A 39 -10.69 3.73 3.37
C THR A 39 -11.76 3.59 2.30
N PRO A 40 -12.35 2.39 2.14
CA PRO A 40 -13.41 2.23 1.15
C PRO A 40 -14.62 3.08 1.53
N VAL A 41 -15.08 3.87 0.57
CA VAL A 41 -16.28 4.69 0.73
C VAL A 41 -17.21 4.35 -0.42
N THR A 42 -18.07 3.35 -0.20
CA THR A 42 -19.02 2.92 -1.22
C THR A 42 -20.26 2.37 -0.56
N THR A 43 -21.39 2.49 -1.23
CA THR A 43 -22.64 1.91 -0.77
C THR A 43 -22.78 0.45 -1.18
N ASP A 44 -21.89 -0.04 -2.04
CA ASP A 44 -21.89 -1.43 -2.49
C ASP A 44 -20.72 -2.16 -1.85
N ALA A 45 -21.02 -2.98 -0.84
CA ALA A 45 -20.01 -3.69 -0.08
C ALA A 45 -19.14 -4.62 -0.94
N ARG A 46 -19.66 -5.07 -2.10
CA ARG A 46 -18.91 -5.94 -3.00
C ARG A 46 -17.80 -5.19 -3.72
N LYS A 47 -17.84 -3.87 -3.70
CA LYS A 47 -16.83 -3.01 -4.34
C LYS A 47 -15.88 -2.37 -3.35
N TRP A 48 -15.98 -2.74 -2.08
CA TRP A 48 -15.09 -2.20 -1.07
C TRP A 48 -13.68 -2.69 -1.31
N LYS A 49 -12.76 -1.75 -1.44
CA LYS A 49 -11.34 -2.06 -1.56
C LYS A 49 -10.54 -1.01 -0.82
N TRP A 50 -9.57 -1.49 -0.08
CA TRP A 50 -8.58 -0.62 0.53
C TRP A 50 -7.54 -0.28 -0.53
N THR A 51 -7.18 0.98 -0.62
CA THR A 51 -6.13 1.41 -1.55
C THR A 51 -5.08 2.19 -0.81
N ALA A 52 -3.83 1.97 -1.19
CA ALA A 52 -2.70 2.68 -0.61
C ALA A 52 -1.64 2.92 -1.66
N MET A 53 -0.87 3.98 -1.44
CA MET A 53 0.26 4.32 -2.27
C MET A 53 1.47 4.49 -1.37
N VAL A 54 2.49 3.68 -1.58
CA VAL A 54 3.78 3.83 -0.90
C VAL A 54 4.67 4.65 -1.81
N ILE A 55 5.11 5.80 -1.31
CA ILE A 55 6.01 6.69 -2.04
C ILE A 55 7.42 6.45 -1.48
N TYR A 56 8.35 6.11 -2.35
CA TYR A 56 9.69 5.71 -1.91
C TYR A 56 10.75 6.12 -2.91
N GLU A 57 12.00 6.09 -2.45
CA GLU A 57 13.17 6.26 -3.30
C GLU A 57 13.98 4.97 -3.29
N THR A 58 14.51 4.61 -4.44
CA THR A 58 15.47 3.50 -4.51
C THR A 58 16.83 3.98 -4.04
N LEU A 59 17.47 3.16 -3.24
CA LEU A 59 18.81 3.46 -2.71
C LEU A 59 19.91 3.08 -3.69
#